data_bb0a5328f7581cd1edbc625ba8847958
#
_entry.id   bb0a5328f7581cd1edbc625ba8847958
#
_cell.length_a   1.000
_cell.length_b   1.000
_cell.length_c   1.000
_cell.angle_alpha   90.00
_cell.angle_beta   90.00
_cell.angle_gamma   90.00
#
_symmetry.space_group_name_H-M   'P 1'
#
loop_
_entity.id
_entity.type
_entity.pdbx_description
1 polymer ?
#
loop_
_entity_poly.entity_id
_entity_poly.type
_entity_poly.pdbx_seq_one_letter_code
_entity_poly.pdbx_strand_id
1 'polypeptide(L)'
;MSFDPRYSQPQASDPRARSTRNRAIAIGVSAAVVAGLVAFGSYLLLENSEANEKSDNASSAQDGKHPDGHGDSHDDTKGGAIEGLKSWDAAKLGRQHVAGTVDYPMKPPVGGDHNASWMNCDGDVYEKPLPDVNAVHSLEHGAVWITYNDTAADAEVSKLAQRVKATPFTLMSPYAAQEGAIMLSAWGKQVTVDSAGDKRVDQFLAQYVQGAQTPEPGAPCTGGLATVPR
;
A
#
# COMPACT_ATOMS: atom_id res chain seq x y z
N MET A 1 -35.69 -39.06 51.29
CA MET A 1 -35.10 -38.85 49.98
C MET A 1 -33.59 -38.67 50.15
N SER A 2 -32.82 -39.72 49.79
CA SER A 2 -31.38 -39.80 50.02
C SER A 2 -30.63 -39.09 48.89
N PHE A 3 -29.69 -38.23 49.23
CA PHE A 3 -28.75 -37.60 48.29
C PHE A 3 -27.59 -38.56 47.98
N ASP A 4 -27.30 -38.82 46.70
CA ASP A 4 -26.19 -39.64 46.22
C ASP A 4 -24.95 -38.74 46.00
N PRO A 5 -23.79 -38.99 46.68
CA PRO A 5 -22.60 -38.12 46.58
C PRO A 5 -21.57 -38.63 45.56
N ARG A 6 -21.97 -38.94 44.31
CA ARG A 6 -21.03 -39.38 43.26
C ARG A 6 -21.08 -38.48 42.01
N TYR A 7 -20.72 -37.22 42.17
CA TYR A 7 -20.40 -36.39 41.03
C TYR A 7 -18.94 -35.92 41.15
N SER A 8 -18.05 -36.69 40.55
CA SER A 8 -16.63 -36.30 40.41
C SER A 8 -16.50 -35.17 39.44
N GLN A 9 -15.97 -34.05 39.87
CA GLN A 9 -15.60 -32.91 39.03
C GLN A 9 -14.38 -33.27 38.16
N PRO A 10 -14.33 -32.88 36.89
CA PRO A 10 -13.12 -33.04 36.07
C PRO A 10 -12.03 -32.09 36.55
N GLN A 11 -10.85 -32.64 36.82
CA GLN A 11 -9.65 -31.86 37.17
C GLN A 11 -9.26 -30.95 36.02
N ALA A 12 -9.13 -29.66 36.31
CA ALA A 12 -8.54 -28.68 35.43
C ALA A 12 -7.07 -29.01 35.18
N SER A 13 -6.70 -29.24 33.95
CA SER A 13 -5.32 -29.45 33.51
C SER A 13 -4.50 -28.15 33.66
N ASP A 14 -3.39 -28.23 34.40
CA ASP A 14 -2.45 -27.15 34.67
C ASP A 14 -1.82 -26.64 33.35
N PRO A 15 -1.95 -25.33 32.97
CA PRO A 15 -1.41 -24.79 31.74
C PRO A 15 0.11 -24.58 31.75
N ARG A 16 0.82 -24.89 32.84
CA ARG A 16 2.26 -24.63 33.00
C ARG A 16 3.20 -25.65 32.37
N ALA A 17 2.69 -26.82 31.94
CA ALA A 17 3.56 -27.91 31.44
C ALA A 17 3.89 -27.85 29.93
N ARG A 18 3.40 -26.86 29.15
CA ARG A 18 3.62 -26.79 27.70
C ARG A 18 4.62 -25.72 27.22
N SER A 19 5.23 -24.97 28.13
CA SER A 19 6.06 -23.79 27.74
C SER A 19 7.55 -24.06 27.51
N THR A 20 8.09 -25.23 27.81
CA THR A 20 9.56 -25.45 27.78
C THR A 20 10.10 -26.16 26.54
N ARG A 21 9.24 -26.66 25.64
CA ARG A 21 9.71 -27.37 24.43
C ARG A 21 9.86 -26.50 23.18
N ASN A 22 9.27 -25.30 23.13
CA ASN A 22 9.28 -24.45 21.93
C ASN A 22 10.32 -23.30 21.95
N ARG A 23 11.13 -23.19 22.99
CA ARG A 23 12.16 -22.13 23.08
C ARG A 23 13.53 -22.49 22.48
N ALA A 24 13.74 -23.75 22.13
CA ALA A 24 15.07 -24.20 21.62
C ALA A 24 15.21 -24.16 20.09
N ILE A 25 14.15 -23.90 19.32
CA ILE A 25 14.20 -23.92 17.84
C ILE A 25 14.33 -22.50 17.23
N ALA A 26 14.06 -21.44 17.99
CA ALA A 26 14.04 -20.07 17.47
C ALA A 26 15.42 -19.38 17.36
N ILE A 27 16.48 -19.95 17.92
CA ILE A 27 17.81 -19.30 17.95
C ILE A 27 18.74 -19.77 16.81
N GLY A 28 18.41 -20.87 16.11
CA GLY A 28 19.27 -21.44 15.06
C GLY A 28 19.13 -20.83 13.67
N VAL A 29 18.03 -20.12 13.37
CA VAL A 29 17.73 -19.62 12.01
C VAL A 29 18.23 -18.19 11.76
N SER A 30 18.41 -17.39 12.81
CA SER A 30 18.78 -15.97 12.67
C SER A 30 20.26 -15.74 12.27
N ALA A 31 21.17 -16.66 12.58
CA ALA A 31 22.60 -16.48 12.28
C ALA A 31 22.95 -16.75 10.81
N ALA A 32 22.22 -17.65 10.14
CA ALA A 32 22.51 -18.02 8.74
C ALA A 32 22.02 -16.95 7.74
N VAL A 33 20.93 -16.22 8.06
CA VAL A 33 20.37 -15.17 7.18
C VAL A 33 21.23 -13.91 7.20
N VAL A 34 21.80 -13.53 8.35
CA VAL A 34 22.67 -12.35 8.45
C VAL A 34 24.00 -12.56 7.71
N ALA A 35 24.59 -13.77 7.75
CA ALA A 35 25.83 -14.06 7.02
C ALA A 35 25.62 -14.06 5.49
N GLY A 36 24.45 -14.48 4.99
CA GLY A 36 24.13 -14.47 3.56
C GLY A 36 23.94 -13.05 2.99
N LEU A 37 23.35 -12.15 3.75
CA LEU A 37 23.13 -10.76 3.32
C LEU A 37 24.41 -9.93 3.27
N VAL A 38 25.36 -10.17 4.18
CA VAL A 38 26.68 -9.49 4.16
C VAL A 38 27.52 -9.96 2.98
N ALA A 39 27.51 -11.26 2.64
CA ALA A 39 28.26 -11.80 1.50
C ALA A 39 27.71 -11.31 0.15
N PHE A 40 26.37 -11.20 0.01
CA PHE A 40 25.74 -10.71 -1.22
C PHE A 40 25.94 -9.20 -1.42
N GLY A 41 25.87 -8.41 -0.34
CA GLY A 41 26.14 -6.97 -0.38
C GLY A 41 27.58 -6.64 -0.78
N SER A 42 28.56 -7.43 -0.31
CA SER A 42 29.98 -7.26 -0.67
C SER A 42 30.27 -7.62 -2.12
N TYR A 43 29.57 -8.62 -2.68
CA TYR A 43 29.72 -9.02 -4.08
C TYR A 43 29.24 -7.92 -5.04
N LEU A 44 28.08 -7.30 -4.77
CA LEU A 44 27.55 -6.21 -5.59
C LEU A 44 28.40 -4.93 -5.56
N LEU A 45 29.10 -4.67 -4.45
CA LEU A 45 30.00 -3.51 -4.36
C LEU A 45 31.29 -3.70 -5.16
N LEU A 46 31.76 -4.93 -5.35
CA LEU A 46 32.97 -5.22 -6.14
C LEU A 46 32.69 -5.14 -7.65
N GLU A 47 31.54 -5.56 -8.14
CA GLU A 47 31.17 -5.43 -9.56
C GLU A 47 30.94 -3.98 -10.01
N ASN A 48 30.49 -3.09 -9.09
CA ASN A 48 30.26 -1.70 -9.43
C ASN A 48 31.55 -0.84 -9.46
N SER A 49 32.67 -1.35 -8.95
CA SER A 49 33.94 -0.63 -8.95
C SER A 49 34.73 -0.77 -10.26
N GLU A 50 34.49 -1.83 -11.04
CA GLU A 50 35.21 -2.06 -12.30
C GLU A 50 34.56 -1.36 -13.52
N ALA A 51 33.31 -0.88 -13.39
CA ALA A 51 32.60 -0.21 -14.49
C ALA A 51 32.88 1.31 -14.60
N ASN A 52 33.56 1.91 -13.62
CA ASN A 52 33.75 3.37 -13.56
C ASN A 52 35.12 3.89 -14.03
N GLU A 53 36.02 3.04 -14.51
CA GLU A 53 37.38 3.47 -14.95
C GLU A 53 37.59 3.61 -16.47
N LYS A 54 36.52 3.58 -17.27
CA LYS A 54 36.66 3.67 -18.75
C LYS A 54 35.90 4.82 -19.42
N SER A 55 35.73 5.97 -18.79
CA SER A 55 35.09 7.10 -19.43
C SER A 55 35.70 8.47 -19.10
N ASP A 56 37.02 8.60 -19.22
CA ASP A 56 37.65 9.91 -19.25
C ASP A 56 38.61 9.96 -20.43
N ASN A 57 38.15 10.35 -21.57
CA ASN A 57 38.93 11.18 -22.51
C ASN A 57 38.09 11.58 -23.76
N ALA A 58 37.66 12.83 -23.83
CA ALA A 58 37.77 13.65 -25.03
C ALA A 58 37.14 15.03 -24.81
N SER A 59 38.03 15.99 -24.85
CA SER A 59 37.88 17.44 -24.83
C SER A 59 37.18 17.97 -26.09
N SER A 60 36.35 19.02 -25.98
CA SER A 60 36.63 20.39 -26.47
C SER A 60 35.36 21.14 -26.93
N ALA A 61 35.18 22.27 -26.29
CA ALA A 61 34.70 23.59 -26.68
C ALA A 61 33.78 23.77 -27.93
N GLN A 62 32.65 24.45 -27.75
CA GLN A 62 32.38 25.81 -28.25
C GLN A 62 30.95 26.29 -27.91
N ASP A 63 30.94 27.37 -27.23
CA ASP A 63 30.21 28.65 -27.33
C ASP A 63 28.83 28.71 -28.04
N GLY A 64 27.83 29.33 -27.37
CA GLY A 64 26.74 29.97 -28.09
C GLY A 64 25.35 29.98 -27.46
N LYS A 65 25.08 30.94 -26.54
CA LYS A 65 23.83 31.72 -26.47
C LYS A 65 22.53 31.10 -25.98
N HIS A 66 22.13 31.54 -24.78
CA HIS A 66 20.78 31.57 -24.17
C HIS A 66 19.73 32.23 -25.09
N PRO A 67 18.43 31.88 -25.09
CA PRO A 67 17.52 32.46 -24.09
C PRO A 67 16.41 31.55 -23.55
N ASP A 68 16.09 31.79 -22.27
CA ASP A 68 14.82 31.81 -21.60
C ASP A 68 13.75 30.75 -21.79
N GLY A 69 13.40 30.11 -20.70
CA GLY A 69 12.01 29.86 -20.36
C GLY A 69 11.56 28.42 -20.18
N HIS A 70 11.05 28.21 -19.06
CA HIS A 70 10.18 27.14 -18.57
C HIS A 70 10.90 25.98 -17.87
N GLY A 71 10.83 26.07 -16.52
CA GLY A 71 11.11 24.96 -15.63
C GLY A 71 10.07 23.86 -15.79
N ASP A 72 10.37 22.89 -16.65
CA ASP A 72 9.75 21.58 -16.60
C ASP A 72 10.51 20.77 -15.56
N SER A 73 9.84 20.54 -14.45
CA SER A 73 10.25 19.54 -13.46
C SER A 73 10.17 18.17 -14.15
N HIS A 74 11.26 17.70 -14.71
CA HIS A 74 11.37 16.31 -15.14
C HIS A 74 11.35 15.43 -13.89
N ASP A 75 10.16 14.91 -13.56
CA ASP A 75 10.01 13.75 -12.70
C ASP A 75 10.31 12.50 -13.55
N ASP A 76 11.56 12.05 -13.51
CA ASP A 76 12.01 10.82 -14.16
C ASP A 76 11.48 9.59 -13.39
N THR A 77 10.15 9.41 -13.41
CA THR A 77 9.53 8.18 -12.93
C THR A 77 9.55 7.12 -14.03
N LYS A 78 10.02 5.93 -13.68
CA LYS A 78 10.06 4.70 -14.50
C LYS A 78 8.66 4.18 -14.88
N GLY A 79 7.76 5.00 -15.36
CA GLY A 79 6.45 4.61 -15.86
C GLY A 79 5.96 5.65 -16.84
N GLY A 80 5.60 5.23 -18.05
CA GLY A 80 4.99 6.13 -19.03
C GLY A 80 3.75 6.82 -18.43
N ALA A 81 3.41 8.01 -18.94
CA ALA A 81 2.25 8.77 -18.50
C ALA A 81 0.97 7.91 -18.51
N ILE A 82 0.27 7.83 -17.36
CA ILE A 82 -1.01 7.13 -17.25
C ILE A 82 -2.09 8.04 -17.84
N GLU A 83 -2.74 7.60 -18.91
CA GLU A 83 -3.81 8.35 -19.55
C GLU A 83 -5.00 8.56 -18.59
N GLY A 84 -5.49 9.79 -18.49
CA GLY A 84 -6.61 10.13 -17.60
C GLY A 84 -6.24 10.21 -16.12
N LEU A 85 -4.96 10.18 -15.78
CA LEU A 85 -4.51 10.37 -14.40
C LEU A 85 -4.90 11.76 -13.90
N LYS A 86 -5.66 11.80 -12.82
CA LYS A 86 -5.91 13.01 -12.04
C LYS A 86 -4.85 13.13 -10.94
N SER A 87 -4.31 14.33 -10.75
CA SER A 87 -3.26 14.60 -9.76
C SER A 87 -3.60 15.83 -8.92
N TRP A 88 -3.33 15.74 -7.64
CA TRP A 88 -3.47 16.83 -6.67
C TRP A 88 -2.12 17.10 -6.02
N ASP A 89 -1.88 18.35 -5.70
CA ASP A 89 -0.66 18.75 -4.99
C ASP A 89 -0.67 18.16 -3.58
N ALA A 90 0.17 17.17 -3.34
CA ALA A 90 0.25 16.47 -2.06
C ALA A 90 0.58 17.42 -0.89
N ALA A 91 1.29 18.52 -1.13
CA ALA A 91 1.62 19.51 -0.10
C ALA A 91 0.39 20.31 0.37
N LYS A 92 -0.69 20.33 -0.41
CA LYS A 92 -1.96 20.99 -0.08
C LYS A 92 -2.99 20.05 0.53
N LEU A 93 -2.73 18.75 0.57
CA LEU A 93 -3.57 17.79 1.25
C LEU A 93 -3.22 17.79 2.75
N GLY A 94 -4.23 18.00 3.60
CA GLY A 94 -4.07 17.90 5.05
C GLY A 94 -3.61 16.50 5.46
N ARG A 95 -2.96 16.40 6.62
CA ARG A 95 -2.52 15.11 7.22
C ARG A 95 -2.76 15.09 8.73
N GLN A 96 -3.77 15.84 9.19
CA GLN A 96 -4.10 15.86 10.60
C GLN A 96 -4.98 14.67 10.97
N HIS A 97 -4.65 14.01 12.07
CA HIS A 97 -5.53 13.00 12.64
C HIS A 97 -6.71 13.71 13.34
N VAL A 98 -7.91 13.45 12.84
CA VAL A 98 -9.15 14.05 13.34
C VAL A 98 -10.13 12.99 13.82
N ALA A 99 -10.93 13.32 14.82
CA ALA A 99 -12.06 12.49 15.21
C ALA A 99 -13.31 12.91 14.39
N GLY A 100 -14.02 11.93 13.83
CA GLY A 100 -15.25 12.17 13.06
C GLY A 100 -15.03 12.16 11.56
N THR A 101 -15.98 12.74 10.82
CA THR A 101 -16.00 12.75 9.36
C THR A 101 -15.34 14.00 8.79
N VAL A 102 -14.76 13.86 7.59
CA VAL A 102 -14.21 14.95 6.79
C VAL A 102 -15.01 15.05 5.50
N ASP A 103 -15.36 16.25 5.06
CA ASP A 103 -15.96 16.47 3.74
C ASP A 103 -14.86 16.64 2.70
N TYR A 104 -14.60 15.58 1.95
CA TYR A 104 -13.59 15.58 0.90
C TYR A 104 -14.15 16.10 -0.41
N PRO A 105 -13.42 16.96 -1.14
CA PRO A 105 -13.88 17.52 -2.42
C PRO A 105 -13.85 16.51 -3.59
N MET A 106 -13.19 15.34 -3.41
CA MET A 106 -13.16 14.26 -4.40
C MET A 106 -13.75 12.97 -3.82
N LYS A 107 -14.39 12.17 -4.66
CA LYS A 107 -15.05 10.91 -4.29
C LYS A 107 -14.69 9.79 -5.25
N PRO A 108 -13.93 8.76 -4.80
CA PRO A 108 -13.32 8.59 -3.47
C PRO A 108 -12.25 9.65 -3.17
N PRO A 109 -11.96 9.91 -1.87
CA PRO A 109 -10.88 10.82 -1.49
C PRO A 109 -9.50 10.27 -1.85
N VAL A 110 -8.56 11.18 -2.09
CA VAL A 110 -7.16 10.85 -2.42
C VAL A 110 -6.16 11.34 -1.38
N GLY A 111 -6.64 11.81 -0.24
CA GLY A 111 -5.83 12.36 0.84
C GLY A 111 -6.57 13.47 1.56
N GLY A 112 -6.00 14.03 2.59
CA GLY A 112 -6.59 15.04 3.45
C GLY A 112 -6.52 14.64 4.92
N ASP A 113 -7.08 15.47 5.81
CA ASP A 113 -7.21 15.12 7.22
C ASP A 113 -8.04 13.84 7.37
N HIS A 114 -7.65 12.97 8.31
CA HIS A 114 -8.20 11.62 8.37
C HIS A 114 -8.20 11.07 9.81
N ASN A 115 -8.75 9.88 10.03
CA ASN A 115 -8.80 9.25 11.34
C ASN A 115 -7.43 8.64 11.70
N ALA A 116 -7.08 8.63 12.99
CA ALA A 116 -5.86 8.00 13.49
C ALA A 116 -5.80 6.46 13.30
N SER A 117 -6.92 5.82 12.98
CA SER A 117 -6.96 4.38 12.69
C SER A 117 -7.14 4.18 11.19
N TRP A 118 -6.27 3.36 10.57
CA TRP A 118 -6.37 3.00 9.15
C TRP A 118 -7.21 1.74 8.94
N MET A 119 -7.68 1.50 7.73
CA MET A 119 -8.19 0.20 7.30
C MET A 119 -7.01 -0.71 6.94
N ASN A 120 -7.05 -2.00 7.29
CA ASN A 120 -6.06 -2.92 6.76
C ASN A 120 -5.99 -2.82 5.24
N CYS A 121 -4.77 -2.86 4.69
CA CYS A 121 -4.51 -2.62 3.28
C CYS A 121 -3.43 -3.55 2.70
N ASP A 122 -3.30 -4.75 3.26
CA ASP A 122 -2.34 -5.75 2.78
C ASP A 122 -3.03 -6.82 1.91
N GLY A 123 -3.72 -6.36 0.87
CA GLY A 123 -4.53 -7.22 0.00
C GLY A 123 -5.96 -7.41 0.50
N ASP A 124 -6.50 -6.47 1.27
CA ASP A 124 -7.80 -6.59 1.91
C ASP A 124 -8.95 -6.22 0.96
N VAL A 125 -9.95 -7.10 0.89
CA VAL A 125 -11.18 -6.90 0.11
C VAL A 125 -12.37 -6.81 1.04
N TYR A 126 -13.02 -5.65 1.06
CA TYR A 126 -14.16 -5.34 1.90
C TYR A 126 -15.47 -5.42 1.09
N GLU A 127 -16.49 -6.05 1.66
CA GLU A 127 -17.81 -6.18 1.03
C GLU A 127 -18.74 -4.98 1.29
N LYS A 128 -18.32 -4.07 2.16
CA LYS A 128 -19.07 -2.87 2.54
C LYS A 128 -18.27 -1.61 2.26
N PRO A 129 -18.94 -0.46 2.00
CA PRO A 129 -18.27 0.83 1.91
C PRO A 129 -17.43 1.10 3.15
N LEU A 130 -16.22 1.62 2.96
CA LEU A 130 -15.34 2.01 4.03
C LEU A 130 -15.64 3.44 4.48
N PRO A 131 -15.39 3.80 5.75
CA PRO A 131 -15.34 5.19 6.14
C PRO A 131 -14.16 5.87 5.42
N ASP A 132 -14.43 6.96 4.72
CA ASP A 132 -13.42 7.70 3.95
C ASP A 132 -12.19 8.06 4.78
N VAL A 133 -12.42 8.55 6.00
CA VAL A 133 -11.34 8.97 6.91
C VAL A 133 -10.37 7.85 7.30
N ASN A 134 -10.84 6.60 7.34
CA ASN A 134 -9.98 5.45 7.66
C ASN A 134 -9.27 4.91 6.39
N ALA A 135 -9.94 4.94 5.24
CA ALA A 135 -9.33 4.57 3.97
C ALA A 135 -8.24 5.57 3.55
N VAL A 136 -8.44 6.88 3.79
CA VAL A 136 -7.43 7.92 3.53
C VAL A 136 -6.16 7.70 4.34
N HIS A 137 -6.25 7.25 5.59
CA HIS A 137 -5.06 6.88 6.37
C HIS A 137 -4.29 5.72 5.72
N SER A 138 -5.00 4.73 5.16
CA SER A 138 -4.33 3.66 4.40
C SER A 138 -3.59 4.20 3.17
N LEU A 139 -4.13 5.23 2.49
CA LEU A 139 -3.42 5.90 1.39
C LEU A 139 -2.16 6.63 1.88
N GLU A 140 -2.18 7.22 3.08
CA GLU A 140 -1.01 7.85 3.69
C GLU A 140 0.13 6.85 3.92
N HIS A 141 -0.19 5.60 4.28
CA HIS A 141 0.76 4.49 4.38
C HIS A 141 1.27 3.98 3.03
N GLY A 142 0.78 4.52 1.91
CA GLY A 142 1.19 4.17 0.55
C GLY A 142 0.36 3.07 -0.09
N ALA A 143 -0.84 2.81 0.42
CA ALA A 143 -1.74 1.87 -0.23
C ALA A 143 -2.41 2.47 -1.48
N VAL A 144 -2.85 1.59 -2.37
CA VAL A 144 -3.79 1.90 -3.45
C VAL A 144 -5.16 1.36 -3.08
N TRP A 145 -6.15 2.24 -3.06
CA TRP A 145 -7.54 1.90 -2.81
C TRP A 145 -8.28 1.73 -4.14
N ILE A 146 -8.72 0.52 -4.45
CA ILE A 146 -9.56 0.21 -5.60
C ILE A 146 -11.01 0.25 -5.17
N THR A 147 -11.81 1.06 -5.85
CA THR A 147 -13.23 1.23 -5.56
C THR A 147 -14.09 0.92 -6.77
N TYR A 148 -15.32 0.47 -6.53
CA TYR A 148 -16.29 0.17 -7.58
C TYR A 148 -17.69 0.56 -7.13
N ASN A 149 -18.57 0.88 -8.10
CA ASN A 149 -19.99 1.12 -7.87
C ASN A 149 -20.83 0.04 -8.55
N ASP A 150 -22.15 0.19 -8.52
CA ASP A 150 -23.14 -0.75 -9.06
C ASP A 150 -23.16 -0.84 -10.60
N THR A 151 -22.42 0.03 -11.30
CA THR A 151 -22.26 -0.05 -12.76
C THR A 151 -21.08 -0.92 -13.17
N ALA A 152 -20.19 -1.32 -12.23
CA ALA A 152 -19.11 -2.24 -12.51
C ALA A 152 -19.63 -3.66 -12.70
N ALA A 153 -19.21 -4.34 -13.76
CA ALA A 153 -19.61 -5.72 -13.99
C ALA A 153 -19.02 -6.66 -12.91
N ASP A 154 -19.81 -7.58 -12.37
CA ASP A 154 -19.40 -8.52 -11.31
C ASP A 154 -18.13 -9.30 -11.67
N ALA A 155 -17.97 -9.66 -12.95
CA ALA A 155 -16.78 -10.36 -13.42
C ALA A 155 -15.51 -9.50 -13.28
N GLU A 156 -15.60 -8.19 -13.52
CA GLU A 156 -14.47 -7.28 -13.37
C GLU A 156 -14.16 -7.02 -11.88
N VAL A 157 -15.19 -6.86 -11.04
CA VAL A 157 -15.05 -6.77 -9.58
C VAL A 157 -14.36 -8.01 -9.03
N SER A 158 -14.74 -9.21 -9.48
CA SER A 158 -14.13 -10.47 -9.06
C SER A 158 -12.66 -10.58 -9.46
N LYS A 159 -12.29 -10.15 -10.67
CA LYS A 159 -10.88 -10.12 -11.14
C LYS A 159 -10.04 -9.15 -10.32
N LEU A 160 -10.57 -7.94 -10.06
CA LEU A 160 -9.88 -6.95 -9.23
C LEU A 160 -9.69 -7.44 -7.80
N ALA A 161 -10.69 -8.09 -7.21
CA ALA A 161 -10.59 -8.68 -5.88
C ALA A 161 -9.49 -9.75 -5.78
N GLN A 162 -9.33 -10.60 -6.82
CA GLN A 162 -8.23 -11.57 -6.89
C GLN A 162 -6.88 -10.87 -6.98
N ARG A 163 -6.79 -9.80 -7.77
CA ARG A 163 -5.58 -9.01 -7.91
C ARG A 163 -5.18 -8.32 -6.61
N VAL A 164 -6.14 -7.67 -5.93
CA VAL A 164 -5.93 -7.05 -4.62
C VAL A 164 -5.39 -8.05 -3.62
N LYS A 165 -6.02 -9.23 -3.49
CA LYS A 165 -5.56 -10.30 -2.59
C LYS A 165 -4.14 -10.78 -2.84
N ALA A 166 -3.62 -10.57 -4.04
CA ALA A 166 -2.26 -10.95 -4.43
C ALA A 166 -1.24 -9.78 -4.38
N THR A 167 -1.69 -8.57 -4.02
CA THR A 167 -0.86 -7.37 -4.08
C THR A 167 -0.83 -6.70 -2.70
N PRO A 168 0.30 -6.73 -1.98
CA PRO A 168 0.47 -5.97 -0.74
C PRO A 168 0.22 -4.47 -0.95
N PHE A 169 -0.12 -3.76 0.12
CA PHE A 169 -0.46 -2.34 0.06
C PHE A 169 -1.56 -2.00 -0.93
N THR A 170 -2.58 -2.86 -0.98
CA THR A 170 -3.83 -2.59 -1.70
C THR A 170 -5.02 -2.93 -0.82
N LEU A 171 -6.12 -2.19 -1.03
CA LEU A 171 -7.41 -2.51 -0.46
C LEU A 171 -8.51 -2.25 -1.49
N MET A 172 -9.65 -2.91 -1.33
CA MET A 172 -10.79 -2.78 -2.25
C MET A 172 -12.11 -2.72 -1.50
N SER A 173 -13.01 -1.85 -1.93
CA SER A 173 -14.36 -1.77 -1.38
C SER A 173 -15.37 -1.20 -2.39
N PRO A 174 -16.69 -1.41 -2.19
CA PRO A 174 -17.70 -0.64 -2.89
C PRO A 174 -17.64 0.84 -2.51
N TYR A 175 -17.99 1.73 -3.47
CA TYR A 175 -18.11 3.18 -3.30
C TYR A 175 -19.19 3.76 -4.24
N ALA A 176 -20.42 3.88 -3.75
CA ALA A 176 -21.57 4.22 -4.59
C ALA A 176 -21.52 5.64 -5.19
N ALA A 177 -20.85 6.59 -4.52
CA ALA A 177 -20.85 8.00 -4.91
C ALA A 177 -19.74 8.38 -5.92
N GLN A 178 -18.98 7.41 -6.46
CA GLN A 178 -17.94 7.68 -7.45
C GLN A 178 -18.49 7.89 -8.87
N GLU A 179 -17.74 8.64 -9.69
CA GLU A 179 -18.14 8.98 -11.06
C GLU A 179 -18.03 7.79 -12.02
N GLY A 180 -16.99 6.96 -11.89
CA GLY A 180 -16.71 5.84 -12.79
C GLY A 180 -17.09 4.49 -12.20
N ALA A 181 -17.20 3.47 -13.05
CA ALA A 181 -17.49 2.10 -12.60
C ALA A 181 -16.41 1.58 -11.66
N ILE A 182 -15.15 1.80 -12.00
CA ILE A 182 -13.96 1.39 -11.24
C ILE A 182 -13.01 2.57 -11.12
N MET A 183 -12.51 2.83 -9.92
CA MET A 183 -11.51 3.88 -9.68
C MET A 183 -10.36 3.33 -8.84
N LEU A 184 -9.14 3.82 -9.11
CA LEU A 184 -7.96 3.54 -8.30
C LEU A 184 -7.47 4.86 -7.72
N SER A 185 -7.28 4.89 -6.40
CA SER A 185 -6.85 6.07 -5.65
C SER A 185 -5.57 5.75 -4.87
N ALA A 186 -4.61 6.64 -4.91
CA ALA A 186 -3.44 6.69 -4.04
C ALA A 186 -3.32 8.12 -3.51
N TRP A 187 -2.40 8.38 -2.60
CA TRP A 187 -2.23 9.73 -2.08
C TRP A 187 -1.98 10.76 -3.18
N GLY A 188 -2.91 11.69 -3.36
CA GLY A 188 -2.86 12.73 -4.38
C GLY A 188 -2.97 12.26 -5.83
N LYS A 189 -3.35 11.01 -6.08
CA LYS A 189 -3.44 10.42 -7.43
C LYS A 189 -4.71 9.60 -7.59
N GLN A 190 -5.32 9.67 -8.78
CA GLN A 190 -6.52 8.88 -9.08
C GLN A 190 -6.66 8.64 -10.58
N VAL A 191 -7.13 7.47 -10.95
CA VAL A 191 -7.51 7.12 -12.32
C VAL A 191 -8.84 6.37 -12.34
N THR A 192 -9.65 6.62 -13.37
CA THR A 192 -10.88 5.88 -13.64
C THR A 192 -10.64 4.90 -14.78
N VAL A 193 -11.11 3.66 -14.63
CA VAL A 193 -11.04 2.60 -15.62
C VAL A 193 -12.38 1.88 -15.76
N ASP A 194 -12.59 1.20 -16.88
CA ASP A 194 -13.85 0.49 -17.17
C ASP A 194 -13.74 -1.02 -16.93
N SER A 195 -12.53 -1.55 -16.80
CA SER A 195 -12.32 -3.00 -16.63
C SER A 195 -11.05 -3.31 -15.83
N ALA A 196 -10.99 -4.49 -15.25
CA ALA A 196 -9.82 -5.02 -14.56
C ALA A 196 -8.64 -5.29 -15.49
N GLY A 197 -8.91 -5.51 -16.78
CA GLY A 197 -7.90 -5.73 -17.82
C GLY A 197 -7.35 -4.45 -18.45
N ASP A 198 -7.78 -3.27 -18.02
CA ASP A 198 -7.21 -2.01 -18.50
C ASP A 198 -5.73 -1.91 -18.07
N LYS A 199 -4.84 -1.65 -19.04
CA LYS A 199 -3.39 -1.51 -18.78
C LYS A 199 -3.05 -0.48 -17.72
N ARG A 200 -3.92 0.53 -17.53
CA ARG A 200 -3.75 1.59 -16.52
C ARG A 200 -3.86 1.05 -15.10
N VAL A 201 -4.54 -0.08 -14.88
CA VAL A 201 -4.56 -0.77 -13.57
C VAL A 201 -3.15 -1.20 -13.20
N ASP A 202 -2.44 -1.88 -14.11
CA ASP A 202 -1.07 -2.32 -13.88
C ASP A 202 -0.11 -1.16 -13.69
N GLN A 203 -0.23 -0.14 -14.56
CA GLN A 203 0.59 1.06 -14.50
C GLN A 203 0.39 1.80 -13.16
N PHE A 204 -0.86 1.96 -12.71
CA PHE A 204 -1.17 2.65 -11.46
C PHE A 204 -0.64 1.89 -10.25
N LEU A 205 -0.86 0.59 -10.19
CA LEU A 205 -0.33 -0.24 -9.09
C LEU A 205 1.20 -0.21 -9.06
N ALA A 206 1.86 -0.38 -10.20
CA ALA A 206 3.33 -0.37 -10.28
C ALA A 206 3.95 0.97 -9.88
N GLN A 207 3.24 2.08 -10.13
CA GLN A 207 3.77 3.42 -9.88
C GLN A 207 3.44 3.93 -8.48
N TYR A 208 2.27 3.58 -7.92
CA TYR A 208 1.74 4.24 -6.73
C TYR A 208 1.61 3.33 -5.49
N VAL A 209 1.73 2.00 -5.60
CA VAL A 209 1.89 1.15 -4.41
C VAL A 209 3.25 1.46 -3.80
N GLN A 210 3.27 2.01 -2.58
CA GLN A 210 4.49 2.49 -1.91
C GLN A 210 5.34 3.44 -2.79
N GLY A 211 4.69 4.18 -3.69
CA GLY A 211 5.35 5.10 -4.61
C GLY A 211 5.87 6.38 -3.94
N ALA A 212 6.55 7.22 -4.71
CA ALA A 212 7.17 8.46 -4.21
C ALA A 212 6.18 9.48 -3.63
N GLN A 213 4.87 9.37 -3.95
CA GLN A 213 3.80 10.21 -3.39
C GLN A 213 3.42 9.83 -1.96
N THR A 214 3.89 8.71 -1.42
CA THR A 214 3.55 8.19 -0.09
C THR A 214 4.05 9.13 1.01
N PRO A 215 3.16 9.68 1.88
CA PRO A 215 3.61 10.57 2.95
C PRO A 215 4.33 9.85 4.08
N GLU A 216 3.94 8.60 4.39
CA GLU A 216 4.52 7.77 5.46
C GLU A 216 5.11 6.46 4.90
N PRO A 217 6.23 6.53 4.18
CA PRO A 217 6.85 5.34 3.62
C PRO A 217 7.32 4.38 4.72
N GLY A 218 6.96 3.11 4.59
CA GLY A 218 7.31 2.07 5.57
C GLY A 218 6.30 1.91 6.71
N ALA A 219 5.24 2.71 6.78
CA ALA A 219 4.14 2.51 7.71
C ALA A 219 3.39 1.19 7.38
N PRO A 220 2.88 0.45 8.38
CA PRO A 220 2.30 -0.88 8.15
C PRO A 220 0.90 -0.79 7.53
N CYS A 221 0.57 -1.72 6.65
CA CYS A 221 -0.79 -1.96 6.16
C CYS A 221 -1.59 -2.96 6.98
N THR A 222 -0.97 -3.63 7.95
CA THR A 222 -1.60 -4.58 8.89
C THR A 222 -1.71 -3.97 10.29
N GLY A 223 -2.58 -4.53 11.12
CA GLY A 223 -2.79 -4.04 12.50
C GLY A 223 -3.74 -2.87 12.63
N GLY A 224 -4.36 -2.43 11.54
CA GLY A 224 -5.46 -1.48 11.52
C GLY A 224 -6.83 -2.15 11.69
N LEU A 225 -7.88 -1.50 11.21
CA LEU A 225 -9.25 -2.01 11.24
C LEU A 225 -9.43 -3.09 10.17
N ALA A 226 -9.78 -4.30 10.59
CA ALA A 226 -10.07 -5.43 9.68
C ALA A 226 -11.54 -5.46 9.24
N THR A 227 -12.40 -4.70 9.90
CA THR A 227 -13.84 -4.60 9.59
C THR A 227 -14.28 -3.15 9.68
N VAL A 228 -15.36 -2.84 8.94
CA VAL A 228 -15.95 -1.49 8.99
C VAL A 228 -16.44 -1.21 10.41
N PRO A 229 -16.06 -0.10 11.04
CA PRO A 229 -16.60 0.34 12.32
C PRO A 229 -18.12 0.45 12.28
N ARG A 230 -18.76 0.12 13.40
CA ARG A 230 -20.23 0.25 13.55
C ARG A 230 -20.62 1.66 13.92
#